data_1c4ebd08d954539054a4997d0d6c65a7
#
_entry.id   1c4ebd08d954539054a4997d0d6c65a7
#
_cell.length_a   1.000
_cell.length_b   1.000
_cell.length_c   1.000
_cell.angle_alpha   90.00
_cell.angle_beta   90.00
_cell.angle_gamma   90.00
#
_symmetry.space_group_name_H-M   'P 1'
#
loop_
_entity.id
_entity.type
_entity.pdbx_description
1 polymer ?
#
loop_
_entity_poly.entity_id
_entity_poly.type
_entity_poly.pdbx_seq_one_letter_code
_entity_poly.pdbx_strand_id
1 'polypeptide(L)'
;MSPNKETEFWVVTGAASGIGAAVVRAARESGANVLALDVDQANGSELAAETGALFRACDVGDFNQWQQLADYLNSVQTDLGTPTHIHLNAGIQIAPPDAPLSEYQFEAATLSRYKRMMSVNVDGVVFGLQTLLPLLSPGAAIVVTASLAGVTPYAIDPLYAMSKHAVVGLVRSLAPELAKRGIRIHALCPGAVDTNIIPHAQKAEHSQFMSPDDLAADVIGLMTEHQNGKSWVRLRKDKPRYVIRAPGDKSV
;
A
#
# COMPACT_ATOMS: atom_id res chain seq x y z
N MET A 1 -9.02 -22.81 28.03
CA MET A 1 -9.33 -21.44 27.65
C MET A 1 -8.37 -21.08 26.51
N SER A 2 -8.86 -20.96 25.29
CA SER A 2 -8.04 -20.47 24.18
C SER A 2 -7.54 -19.07 24.54
N PRO A 3 -6.26 -18.72 24.30
CA PRO A 3 -5.80 -17.35 24.49
C PRO A 3 -6.72 -16.41 23.72
N ASN A 4 -7.18 -15.35 24.37
CA ASN A 4 -7.96 -14.29 23.73
C ASN A 4 -7.15 -13.85 22.52
N LYS A 5 -7.62 -14.16 21.31
CA LYS A 5 -6.99 -13.67 20.08
C LYS A 5 -7.21 -12.16 20.10
N GLU A 6 -6.15 -11.39 20.34
CA GLU A 6 -6.25 -9.95 20.26
C GLU A 6 -6.86 -9.59 18.91
N THR A 7 -7.84 -8.71 18.91
CA THR A 7 -8.52 -8.29 17.67
C THR A 7 -7.50 -7.58 16.80
N GLU A 8 -7.31 -8.03 15.56
CA GLU A 8 -6.42 -7.38 14.62
C GLU A 8 -6.86 -5.94 14.38
N PHE A 9 -5.89 -5.02 14.34
CA PHE A 9 -6.15 -3.63 13.99
C PHE A 9 -5.32 -3.24 12.78
N TRP A 10 -6.01 -2.90 11.70
CA TRP A 10 -5.43 -2.54 10.40
C TRP A 10 -5.44 -1.03 10.18
N VAL A 11 -4.36 -0.51 9.60
CA VAL A 11 -4.30 0.84 9.02
C VAL A 11 -4.03 0.70 7.52
N VAL A 12 -4.93 1.23 6.70
CA VAL A 12 -4.88 1.11 5.23
C VAL A 12 -4.90 2.50 4.61
N THR A 13 -3.89 2.84 3.79
CA THR A 13 -3.84 4.09 3.02
C THR A 13 -4.28 3.89 1.58
N GLY A 14 -4.82 4.94 0.93
CA GLY A 14 -5.43 4.82 -0.39
C GLY A 14 -6.65 3.88 -0.34
N ALA A 15 -7.41 4.00 0.74
CA ALA A 15 -8.44 3.04 1.11
C ALA A 15 -9.79 3.27 0.40
N ALA A 16 -10.03 4.44 -0.19
CA ALA A 16 -11.33 4.78 -0.77
C ALA A 16 -11.61 4.09 -2.12
N SER A 17 -10.61 3.44 -2.73
CA SER A 17 -10.78 2.77 -4.02
C SER A 17 -9.80 1.61 -4.24
N GLY A 18 -10.03 0.86 -5.32
CA GLY A 18 -9.10 -0.15 -5.82
C GLY A 18 -8.66 -1.17 -4.78
N ILE A 19 -7.36 -1.46 -4.73
CA ILE A 19 -6.77 -2.47 -3.84
C ILE A 19 -7.00 -2.12 -2.37
N GLY A 20 -6.88 -0.83 -1.99
CA GLY A 20 -7.09 -0.40 -0.61
C GLY A 20 -8.50 -0.69 -0.12
N ALA A 21 -9.52 -0.35 -0.90
CA ALA A 21 -10.92 -0.64 -0.57
C ALA A 21 -11.20 -2.14 -0.45
N ALA A 22 -10.65 -2.94 -1.36
CA ALA A 22 -10.78 -4.40 -1.31
C ALA A 22 -10.12 -4.98 -0.03
N VAL A 23 -8.95 -4.46 0.38
CA VAL A 23 -8.30 -4.88 1.63
C VAL A 23 -9.14 -4.48 2.85
N VAL A 24 -9.72 -3.27 2.87
CA VAL A 24 -10.62 -2.86 3.96
C VAL A 24 -11.79 -3.82 4.10
N ARG A 25 -12.47 -4.18 2.99
CA ARG A 25 -13.58 -5.14 3.00
C ARG A 25 -13.13 -6.50 3.55
N ALA A 26 -12.07 -7.07 3.01
CA ALA A 26 -11.57 -8.38 3.41
C ALA A 26 -11.13 -8.41 4.89
N ALA A 27 -10.47 -7.37 5.39
CA ALA A 27 -10.07 -7.27 6.80
C ALA A 27 -11.30 -7.14 7.72
N ARG A 28 -12.31 -6.34 7.33
CA ARG A 28 -13.55 -6.23 8.10
C ARG A 28 -14.36 -7.52 8.12
N GLU A 29 -14.44 -8.23 7.00
CA GLU A 29 -15.09 -9.55 6.92
C GLU A 29 -14.43 -10.59 7.84
N SER A 30 -13.12 -10.48 8.08
CA SER A 30 -12.41 -11.33 9.06
C SER A 30 -12.64 -10.93 10.52
N GLY A 31 -13.36 -9.84 10.79
CA GLY A 31 -13.65 -9.32 12.12
C GLY A 31 -12.58 -8.37 12.67
N ALA A 32 -11.62 -7.94 11.86
CA ALA A 32 -10.59 -6.99 12.29
C ALA A 32 -11.15 -5.58 12.47
N ASN A 33 -10.56 -4.77 13.35
CA ASN A 33 -10.74 -3.32 13.34
C ASN A 33 -9.95 -2.73 12.17
N VAL A 34 -10.52 -1.76 11.47
CA VAL A 34 -9.85 -1.12 10.32
C VAL A 34 -9.98 0.39 10.40
N LEU A 35 -8.85 1.08 10.27
CA LEU A 35 -8.78 2.51 10.02
C LEU A 35 -8.39 2.73 8.55
N ALA A 36 -9.33 3.21 7.76
CA ALA A 36 -9.20 3.55 6.36
C ALA A 36 -8.79 5.02 6.21
N LEU A 37 -7.73 5.28 5.44
CA LEU A 37 -7.16 6.60 5.20
C LEU A 37 -7.16 6.91 3.70
N ASP A 38 -7.74 8.03 3.31
CA ASP A 38 -7.74 8.51 1.92
C ASP A 38 -8.02 10.01 1.87
N VAL A 39 -7.68 10.66 0.77
CA VAL A 39 -8.07 12.05 0.48
C VAL A 39 -9.52 12.15 -0.03
N ASP A 40 -10.04 11.07 -0.62
CA ASP A 40 -11.41 11.00 -1.13
C ASP A 40 -12.41 10.73 0.00
N GLN A 41 -12.89 11.82 0.58
CA GLN A 41 -13.81 11.77 1.71
C GLN A 41 -15.16 11.13 1.35
N ALA A 42 -15.63 11.31 0.12
CA ALA A 42 -16.93 10.79 -0.30
C ALA A 42 -16.90 9.26 -0.37
N ASN A 43 -16.02 8.69 -1.19
CA ASN A 43 -15.88 7.25 -1.34
C ASN A 43 -15.38 6.57 -0.04
N GLY A 44 -14.51 7.24 0.73
CA GLY A 44 -14.04 6.72 2.01
C GLY A 44 -15.15 6.63 3.07
N SER A 45 -16.06 7.62 3.13
CA SER A 45 -17.21 7.59 4.03
C SER A 45 -18.24 6.53 3.62
N GLU A 46 -18.45 6.35 2.31
CA GLU A 46 -19.31 5.29 1.78
C GLU A 46 -18.78 3.90 2.15
N LEU A 47 -17.48 3.65 1.93
CA LEU A 47 -16.82 2.41 2.33
C LEU A 47 -16.92 2.15 3.83
N ALA A 48 -16.76 3.18 4.66
CA ALA A 48 -16.89 3.08 6.11
C ALA A 48 -18.33 2.69 6.51
N ALA A 49 -19.33 3.30 5.88
CA ALA A 49 -20.74 2.97 6.12
C ALA A 49 -21.09 1.53 5.69
N GLU A 50 -20.52 1.07 4.56
CA GLU A 50 -20.69 -0.29 4.04
C GLU A 50 -20.09 -1.34 4.98
N THR A 51 -18.86 -1.09 5.46
CA THR A 51 -18.02 -2.13 6.10
C THR A 51 -17.99 -2.03 7.63
N GLY A 52 -18.37 -0.90 8.20
CA GLY A 52 -18.15 -0.58 9.60
C GLY A 52 -16.70 -0.24 9.95
N ALA A 53 -15.86 0.04 8.95
CA ALA A 53 -14.51 0.55 9.18
C ALA A 53 -14.55 2.00 9.69
N LEU A 54 -13.50 2.42 10.39
CA LEU A 54 -13.29 3.83 10.69
C LEU A 54 -12.67 4.50 9.47
N PHE A 55 -13.11 5.70 9.13
CA PHE A 55 -12.53 6.48 8.05
C PHE A 55 -12.01 7.83 8.54
N ARG A 56 -10.85 8.23 8.04
CA ARG A 56 -10.31 9.58 8.21
C ARG A 56 -9.73 10.10 6.89
N ALA A 57 -10.11 11.32 6.54
CA ALA A 57 -9.46 12.02 5.45
C ALA A 57 -7.98 12.25 5.79
N CYS A 58 -7.07 11.85 4.89
CA CYS A 58 -5.63 11.96 5.09
C CYS A 58 -4.90 12.08 3.75
N ASP A 59 -4.22 13.20 3.52
CA ASP A 59 -3.21 13.30 2.48
C ASP A 59 -1.91 12.71 3.01
N VAL A 60 -1.55 11.52 2.51
CA VAL A 60 -0.33 10.81 2.93
C VAL A 60 0.95 11.57 2.58
N GLY A 61 0.91 12.53 1.65
CA GLY A 61 2.03 13.41 1.30
C GLY A 61 2.20 14.60 2.26
N ASP A 62 1.33 14.76 3.25
CA ASP A 62 1.40 15.83 4.25
C ASP A 62 1.81 15.26 5.61
N PHE A 63 3.04 15.53 6.05
CA PHE A 63 3.57 15.04 7.31
C PHE A 63 2.76 15.51 8.54
N ASN A 64 2.19 16.71 8.52
CA ASN A 64 1.38 17.19 9.64
C ASN A 64 0.12 16.33 9.84
N GLN A 65 -0.48 15.81 8.75
CA GLN A 65 -1.63 14.92 8.87
C GLN A 65 -1.25 13.56 9.46
N TRP A 66 -0.03 13.07 9.21
CA TRP A 66 0.49 11.90 9.91
C TRP A 66 0.71 12.14 11.40
N GLN A 67 1.18 13.32 11.79
CA GLN A 67 1.30 13.67 13.22
C GLN A 67 -0.07 13.69 13.91
N GLN A 68 -1.08 14.31 13.29
CA GLN A 68 -2.46 14.29 13.78
C GLN A 68 -3.03 12.86 13.85
N LEU A 69 -2.64 11.99 12.92
CA LEU A 69 -3.01 10.57 12.96
C LEU A 69 -2.36 9.85 14.13
N ALA A 70 -1.08 10.12 14.45
CA ALA A 70 -0.42 9.52 15.61
C ALA A 70 -1.14 9.90 16.92
N ASP A 71 -1.51 11.17 17.08
CA ASP A 71 -2.26 11.65 18.25
C ASP A 71 -3.62 10.94 18.34
N TYR A 72 -4.31 10.79 17.21
CA TYR A 72 -5.57 10.05 17.17
C TYR A 72 -5.39 8.57 17.55
N LEU A 73 -4.41 7.87 16.99
CA LEU A 73 -4.15 6.45 17.30
C LEU A 73 -3.84 6.26 18.78
N ASN A 74 -3.06 7.17 19.38
CA ASN A 74 -2.81 7.16 20.82
C ASN A 74 -4.12 7.36 21.63
N SER A 75 -5.02 8.22 21.18
CA SER A 75 -6.28 8.49 21.88
C SER A 75 -7.27 7.32 21.85
N VAL A 76 -7.23 6.48 20.80
CA VAL A 76 -8.13 5.32 20.63
C VAL A 76 -7.47 3.99 21.01
N GLN A 77 -6.25 4.01 21.50
CA GLN A 77 -5.49 2.79 21.83
C GLN A 77 -6.21 1.94 22.89
N THR A 78 -6.91 2.56 23.84
CA THR A 78 -7.65 1.83 24.88
C THR A 78 -8.80 1.02 24.29
N ASP A 79 -9.42 1.50 23.21
CA ASP A 79 -10.63 0.92 22.63
C ASP A 79 -10.32 -0.06 21.48
N LEU A 80 -9.30 0.28 20.67
CA LEU A 80 -8.96 -0.45 19.44
C LEU A 80 -7.69 -1.28 19.55
N GLY A 81 -6.89 -1.06 20.58
CA GLY A 81 -5.53 -1.61 20.69
C GLY A 81 -4.50 -0.83 19.86
N THR A 82 -3.30 -1.38 19.74
CA THR A 82 -2.27 -0.87 18.83
C THR A 82 -2.42 -1.47 17.44
N PRO A 83 -2.07 -0.74 16.37
CA PRO A 83 -2.07 -1.32 15.03
C PRO A 83 -1.17 -2.55 14.94
N THR A 84 -1.70 -3.62 14.34
CA THR A 84 -0.99 -4.89 14.13
C THR A 84 -0.69 -5.16 12.66
N HIS A 85 -1.48 -4.57 11.75
CA HIS A 85 -1.40 -4.76 10.31
C HIS A 85 -1.42 -3.41 9.61
N ILE A 86 -0.40 -3.13 8.81
CA ILE A 86 -0.26 -1.86 8.09
C ILE A 86 -0.22 -2.14 6.59
N HIS A 87 -1.11 -1.50 5.83
CA HIS A 87 -1.08 -1.53 4.38
C HIS A 87 -0.87 -0.12 3.83
N LEU A 88 0.39 0.21 3.49
CA LEU A 88 0.74 1.47 2.82
C LEU A 88 0.52 1.30 1.32
N ASN A 89 -0.66 1.71 0.84
CA ASN A 89 -1.13 1.42 -0.50
C ASN A 89 -1.33 2.67 -1.37
N ALA A 90 -1.53 3.84 -0.79
CA ALA A 90 -1.74 5.07 -1.54
C ALA A 90 -0.68 5.28 -2.64
N GLY A 91 -1.13 5.64 -3.84
CA GLY A 91 -0.24 5.88 -4.97
C GLY A 91 -0.96 6.49 -6.15
N ILE A 92 -0.24 7.28 -6.93
CA ILE A 92 -0.71 7.92 -8.17
C ILE A 92 0.36 7.82 -9.27
N GLN A 93 -0.04 7.95 -10.53
CA GLN A 93 0.88 8.19 -11.64
C GLN A 93 1.13 9.68 -11.85
N ILE A 94 2.03 10.02 -12.79
CA ILE A 94 2.45 11.40 -13.06
C ILE A 94 1.32 12.26 -13.66
N ALA A 95 0.37 11.63 -14.32
CA ALA A 95 -0.80 12.29 -14.91
C ALA A 95 -2.10 11.64 -14.43
N PRO A 96 -3.24 12.36 -14.48
CA PRO A 96 -4.54 11.79 -14.11
C PRO A 96 -4.99 10.69 -15.09
N PRO A 97 -5.86 9.74 -14.67
CA PRO A 97 -6.20 8.55 -15.47
C PRO A 97 -6.85 8.83 -16.83
N ASP A 98 -7.51 9.97 -16.97
CA ASP A 98 -8.18 10.42 -18.20
C ASP A 98 -7.25 11.18 -19.16
N ALA A 99 -6.01 11.50 -18.73
CA ALA A 99 -5.04 12.16 -19.57
C ALA A 99 -4.55 11.25 -20.71
N PRO A 100 -4.20 11.82 -21.88
CA PRO A 100 -3.59 11.06 -22.96
C PRO A 100 -2.21 10.52 -22.56
N LEU A 101 -1.79 9.37 -23.10
CA LEU A 101 -0.51 8.73 -22.74
C LEU A 101 0.71 9.62 -22.98
N SER A 102 0.63 10.60 -23.88
CA SER A 102 1.69 11.60 -24.08
C SER A 102 1.99 12.45 -22.85
N GLU A 103 1.02 12.65 -21.95
CA GLU A 103 1.23 13.41 -20.70
C GLU A 103 1.93 12.63 -19.60
N TYR A 104 2.08 11.31 -19.77
CA TYR A 104 2.82 10.44 -18.85
C TYR A 104 4.32 10.37 -19.18
N GLN A 105 4.70 10.79 -20.39
CA GLN A 105 6.09 10.74 -20.83
C GLN A 105 6.99 11.67 -20.01
N PHE A 106 8.26 11.31 -19.92
CA PHE A 106 9.23 12.03 -19.08
C PHE A 106 9.32 13.52 -19.38
N GLU A 107 9.32 13.90 -20.66
CA GLU A 107 9.44 15.30 -21.12
C GLU A 107 8.17 16.10 -20.87
N ALA A 108 7.01 15.45 -20.74
CA ALA A 108 5.73 16.11 -20.46
C ALA A 108 5.49 16.37 -18.96
N ALA A 109 6.30 15.77 -18.09
CA ALA A 109 6.14 15.87 -16.67
C ALA A 109 6.45 17.28 -16.16
N THR A 110 5.46 17.95 -15.54
CA THR A 110 5.68 19.23 -14.87
C THR A 110 6.29 19.01 -13.48
N LEU A 111 7.03 20.00 -12.98
CA LEU A 111 7.59 19.97 -11.62
C LEU A 111 6.50 19.77 -10.55
N SER A 112 5.32 20.35 -10.74
CA SER A 112 4.20 20.21 -9.81
C SER A 112 3.69 18.77 -9.77
N ARG A 113 3.44 18.15 -10.92
CA ARG A 113 3.02 16.73 -11.02
C ARG A 113 4.07 15.79 -10.41
N TYR A 114 5.35 16.02 -10.75
CA TYR A 114 6.46 15.26 -10.18
C TYR A 114 6.48 15.33 -8.66
N LYS A 115 6.45 16.55 -8.08
CA LYS A 115 6.42 16.72 -6.63
C LYS A 115 5.21 16.05 -5.99
N ARG A 116 4.01 16.19 -6.59
CA ARG A 116 2.80 15.55 -6.08
C ARG A 116 2.91 14.03 -6.10
N MET A 117 3.38 13.45 -7.19
CA MET A 117 3.57 12.00 -7.29
C MET A 117 4.59 11.49 -6.26
N MET A 118 5.73 12.17 -6.11
CA MET A 118 6.74 11.79 -5.14
C MET A 118 6.23 11.92 -3.70
N SER A 119 5.49 12.98 -3.39
CA SER A 119 4.92 13.17 -2.05
C SER A 119 3.93 12.06 -1.69
N VAL A 120 3.12 11.57 -2.64
CA VAL A 120 2.20 10.45 -2.38
C VAL A 120 2.93 9.12 -2.33
N ASN A 121 3.71 8.81 -3.40
CA ASN A 121 4.24 7.46 -3.61
C ASN A 121 5.45 7.14 -2.73
N VAL A 122 6.25 8.13 -2.38
CA VAL A 122 7.50 7.96 -1.63
C VAL A 122 7.38 8.56 -0.24
N ASP A 123 7.11 9.87 -0.13
CA ASP A 123 7.04 10.53 1.17
C ASP A 123 5.90 9.95 2.01
N GLY A 124 4.74 9.64 1.41
CA GLY A 124 3.63 8.99 2.10
C GLY A 124 3.99 7.64 2.73
N VAL A 125 4.83 6.85 2.08
CA VAL A 125 5.35 5.59 2.65
C VAL A 125 6.36 5.90 3.77
N VAL A 126 7.27 6.84 3.56
CA VAL A 126 8.28 7.23 4.56
C VAL A 126 7.60 7.79 5.81
N PHE A 127 6.70 8.76 5.66
CA PHE A 127 5.97 9.38 6.77
C PHE A 127 5.09 8.36 7.50
N GLY A 128 4.40 7.50 6.74
CA GLY A 128 3.61 6.42 7.33
C GLY A 128 4.46 5.47 8.18
N LEU A 129 5.62 5.05 7.69
CA LEU A 129 6.55 4.21 8.46
C LEU A 129 7.10 4.94 9.68
N GLN A 130 7.55 6.21 9.53
CA GLN A 130 8.06 7.00 10.66
C GLN A 130 7.02 7.19 11.76
N THR A 131 5.76 7.39 11.39
CA THR A 131 4.65 7.61 12.33
C THR A 131 4.18 6.32 12.99
N LEU A 132 4.04 5.24 12.22
CA LEU A 132 3.41 4.03 12.71
C LEU A 132 4.40 3.07 13.39
N LEU A 133 5.65 3.00 12.94
CA LEU A 133 6.63 2.07 13.53
C LEU A 133 6.81 2.22 15.05
N PRO A 134 6.81 3.42 15.66
CA PRO A 134 6.89 3.55 17.12
C PRO A 134 5.72 2.92 17.87
N LEU A 135 4.55 2.79 17.22
CA LEU A 135 3.33 2.25 17.80
C LEU A 135 3.23 0.72 17.68
N LEU A 136 4.07 0.09 16.82
CA LEU A 136 3.97 -1.34 16.52
C LEU A 136 4.68 -2.20 17.57
N SER A 137 4.00 -3.27 17.96
CA SER A 137 4.53 -4.34 18.82
C SER A 137 5.15 -5.49 18.00
N PRO A 138 5.97 -6.37 18.61
CA PRO A 138 6.41 -7.60 17.98
C PRO A 138 5.22 -8.43 17.46
N GLY A 139 5.38 -9.01 16.28
CA GLY A 139 4.31 -9.73 15.57
C GLY A 139 3.61 -8.89 14.50
N ALA A 140 3.70 -7.56 14.54
CA ALA A 140 3.12 -6.68 13.53
C ALA A 140 3.67 -6.96 12.12
N ALA A 141 2.84 -6.71 11.11
CA ALA A 141 3.17 -6.92 9.72
C ALA A 141 2.81 -5.68 8.86
N ILE A 142 3.68 -5.39 7.91
CA ILE A 142 3.55 -4.25 7.01
C ILE A 142 3.62 -4.74 5.57
N VAL A 143 2.64 -4.36 4.75
CA VAL A 143 2.70 -4.53 3.30
C VAL A 143 2.69 -3.15 2.65
N VAL A 144 3.65 -2.90 1.77
CA VAL A 144 3.72 -1.68 0.98
C VAL A 144 3.39 -2.02 -0.47
N THR A 145 2.39 -1.37 -1.05
CA THR A 145 2.05 -1.52 -2.47
C THR A 145 3.07 -0.78 -3.33
N ALA A 146 4.04 -1.53 -3.85
CA ALA A 146 4.93 -1.06 -4.90
C ALA A 146 4.24 -1.17 -6.29
N SER A 147 4.87 -1.80 -7.24
CA SER A 147 4.36 -2.12 -8.59
C SER A 147 5.34 -3.06 -9.28
N LEU A 148 4.91 -3.78 -10.31
CA LEU A 148 5.82 -4.40 -11.26
C LEU A 148 6.79 -3.37 -11.84
N ALA A 149 6.34 -2.13 -12.06
CA ALA A 149 7.17 -1.00 -12.45
C ALA A 149 8.26 -0.62 -11.43
N GLY A 150 8.20 -1.13 -10.20
CA GLY A 150 9.26 -0.96 -9.19
C GLY A 150 10.40 -1.97 -9.28
N VAL A 151 10.31 -2.93 -10.20
CA VAL A 151 11.30 -4.01 -10.40
C VAL A 151 11.59 -4.28 -11.87
N THR A 152 10.88 -3.60 -12.79
CA THR A 152 11.05 -3.68 -14.25
C THR A 152 10.94 -2.30 -14.87
N PRO A 153 11.43 -2.07 -16.10
CA PRO A 153 11.17 -0.85 -16.85
C PRO A 153 9.66 -0.63 -17.07
N TYR A 154 9.23 0.63 -17.00
CA TYR A 154 7.86 1.06 -17.34
C TYR A 154 7.95 2.32 -18.19
N ALA A 155 8.00 2.15 -19.50
CA ALA A 155 8.27 3.22 -20.46
C ALA A 155 7.13 4.23 -20.59
N ILE A 156 5.90 3.88 -20.17
CA ILE A 156 4.74 4.79 -20.19
C ILE A 156 4.96 5.92 -19.20
N ASP A 157 5.34 5.61 -17.96
CA ASP A 157 5.61 6.58 -16.90
C ASP A 157 6.93 6.25 -16.18
N PRO A 158 8.08 6.72 -16.69
CA PRO A 158 9.39 6.46 -16.09
C PRO A 158 9.55 7.04 -14.68
N LEU A 159 8.87 8.15 -14.37
CA LEU A 159 8.92 8.77 -13.04
C LEU A 159 8.11 7.98 -12.02
N TYR A 160 6.98 7.42 -12.41
CA TYR A 160 6.26 6.44 -11.58
C TYR A 160 7.12 5.22 -11.29
N ALA A 161 7.77 4.65 -12.33
CA ALA A 161 8.70 3.54 -12.14
C ALA A 161 9.80 3.88 -11.13
N MET A 162 10.42 5.05 -11.24
CA MET A 162 11.41 5.55 -10.29
C MET A 162 10.85 5.58 -8.85
N SER A 163 9.65 6.13 -8.65
CA SER A 163 9.02 6.20 -7.33
C SER A 163 8.80 4.79 -6.73
N LYS A 164 8.39 3.83 -7.55
CA LYS A 164 8.13 2.46 -7.10
C LYS A 164 9.41 1.65 -6.86
N HIS A 165 10.49 1.93 -7.60
CA HIS A 165 11.83 1.40 -7.27
C HIS A 165 12.35 1.92 -5.94
N ALA A 166 12.12 3.21 -5.62
CA ALA A 166 12.49 3.79 -4.33
C ALA A 166 11.82 3.05 -3.16
N VAL A 167 10.52 2.76 -3.28
CA VAL A 167 9.74 2.02 -2.28
C VAL A 167 10.28 0.59 -2.10
N VAL A 168 10.58 -0.12 -3.19
CA VAL A 168 11.18 -1.47 -3.11
C VAL A 168 12.53 -1.44 -2.40
N GLY A 169 13.36 -0.45 -2.70
CA GLY A 169 14.66 -0.24 -2.03
C GLY A 169 14.51 0.02 -0.55
N LEU A 170 13.56 0.88 -0.16
CA LEU A 170 13.27 1.20 1.22
C LEU A 170 12.84 -0.04 2.01
N VAL A 171 11.87 -0.82 1.51
CA VAL A 171 11.36 -2.04 2.16
C VAL A 171 12.50 -3.04 2.41
N ARG A 172 13.32 -3.30 1.40
CA ARG A 172 14.47 -4.21 1.52
C ARG A 172 15.49 -3.73 2.56
N SER A 173 15.71 -2.42 2.63
CA SER A 173 16.70 -1.82 3.53
C SER A 173 16.23 -1.77 4.98
N LEU A 174 14.93 -1.59 5.24
CA LEU A 174 14.36 -1.54 6.59
C LEU A 174 14.15 -2.93 7.21
N ALA A 175 13.91 -3.95 6.38
CA ALA A 175 13.52 -5.27 6.86
C ALA A 175 14.49 -5.91 7.89
N PRO A 176 15.84 -5.80 7.76
CA PRO A 176 16.76 -6.35 8.76
C PRO A 176 16.61 -5.71 10.15
N GLU A 177 16.37 -4.40 10.20
CA GLU A 177 16.19 -3.70 11.48
C GLU A 177 14.82 -4.00 12.10
N LEU A 178 13.78 -4.07 11.28
CA LEU A 178 12.44 -4.42 11.74
C LEU A 178 12.37 -5.86 12.24
N ALA A 179 13.12 -6.78 11.62
CA ALA A 179 13.22 -8.17 12.08
C ALA A 179 13.74 -8.27 13.53
N LYS A 180 14.69 -7.41 13.95
CA LYS A 180 15.19 -7.35 15.33
C LYS A 180 14.10 -6.96 16.33
N ARG A 181 13.07 -6.25 15.85
CA ARG A 181 11.88 -5.87 16.64
C ARG A 181 10.73 -6.87 16.52
N GLY A 182 10.91 -7.97 15.80
CA GLY A 182 9.84 -8.94 15.52
C GLY A 182 8.75 -8.40 14.58
N ILE A 183 9.06 -7.37 13.78
CA ILE A 183 8.14 -6.74 12.81
C ILE A 183 8.52 -7.19 11.40
N ARG A 184 7.53 -7.55 10.60
CA ARG A 184 7.71 -7.96 9.19
C ARG A 184 7.29 -6.84 8.25
N ILE A 185 8.00 -6.71 7.13
CA ILE A 185 7.67 -5.77 6.08
C ILE A 185 7.89 -6.40 4.71
N HIS A 186 6.94 -6.20 3.78
CA HIS A 186 7.00 -6.72 2.41
C HIS A 186 6.63 -5.65 1.40
N ALA A 187 7.21 -5.73 0.20
CA ALA A 187 6.75 -4.98 -0.96
C ALA A 187 5.88 -5.91 -1.83
N LEU A 188 4.63 -5.56 -2.06
CA LEU A 188 3.79 -6.17 -3.09
C LEU A 188 3.97 -5.40 -4.39
N CYS A 189 4.30 -6.10 -5.46
CA CYS A 189 4.57 -5.55 -6.79
C CYS A 189 3.52 -6.07 -7.79
N PRO A 190 2.31 -5.48 -7.83
CA PRO A 190 1.28 -5.89 -8.77
C PRO A 190 1.66 -5.59 -10.22
N GLY A 191 1.24 -6.47 -11.13
CA GLY A 191 1.11 -6.18 -12.56
C GLY A 191 -0.13 -5.30 -12.82
N ALA A 192 -0.82 -5.52 -13.94
CA ALA A 192 -2.01 -4.74 -14.28
C ALA A 192 -3.22 -5.14 -13.42
N VAL A 193 -3.75 -4.20 -12.65
CA VAL A 193 -4.94 -4.34 -11.79
C VAL A 193 -5.99 -3.34 -12.23
N ASP A 194 -7.26 -3.76 -12.32
CA ASP A 194 -8.35 -2.86 -12.69
C ASP A 194 -8.67 -1.87 -11.59
N THR A 195 -7.95 -0.76 -11.60
CA THR A 195 -8.07 0.34 -10.65
C THR A 195 -8.02 1.68 -11.36
N ASN A 196 -8.35 2.76 -10.66
CA ASN A 196 -8.31 4.12 -11.21
C ASN A 196 -6.89 4.66 -11.43
N ILE A 197 -5.85 3.95 -10.99
CA ILE A 197 -4.46 4.37 -11.24
C ILE A 197 -4.02 4.10 -12.69
N ILE A 198 -4.67 3.16 -13.39
CA ILE A 198 -4.32 2.81 -14.77
C ILE A 198 -4.89 3.84 -15.73
N PRO A 199 -4.07 4.43 -16.63
CA PRO A 199 -4.57 5.34 -17.66
C PRO A 199 -5.71 4.71 -18.47
N HIS A 200 -6.79 5.44 -18.72
CA HIS A 200 -7.94 4.93 -19.47
C HIS A 200 -7.53 4.46 -20.88
N ALA A 201 -6.61 5.17 -21.54
CA ALA A 201 -6.08 4.78 -22.83
C ALA A 201 -5.36 3.40 -22.78
N GLN A 202 -4.61 3.13 -21.69
CA GLN A 202 -3.96 1.84 -21.49
C GLN A 202 -4.96 0.74 -21.19
N LYS A 203 -6.06 1.02 -20.46
CA LYS A 203 -7.13 0.06 -20.22
C LYS A 203 -7.81 -0.38 -21.52
N ALA A 204 -7.97 0.52 -22.48
CA ALA A 204 -8.58 0.21 -23.78
C ALA A 204 -7.75 -0.78 -24.61
N GLU A 205 -6.43 -0.79 -24.43
CA GLU A 205 -5.51 -1.65 -25.18
C GLU A 205 -5.31 -3.04 -24.56
N HIS A 206 -5.68 -3.24 -23.29
CA HIS A 206 -5.43 -4.47 -22.54
C HIS A 206 -6.75 -5.11 -22.10
N SER A 207 -6.89 -6.42 -22.33
CA SER A 207 -8.10 -7.18 -22.01
C SER A 207 -8.04 -8.00 -20.72
N GLN A 208 -6.88 -8.04 -20.04
CA GLN A 208 -6.68 -8.91 -18.87
C GLN A 208 -6.08 -8.12 -17.69
N PHE A 209 -6.97 -7.62 -16.84
CA PHE A 209 -6.60 -7.06 -15.54
C PHE A 209 -6.93 -8.04 -14.42
N MET A 210 -6.13 -8.01 -13.36
CA MET A 210 -6.51 -8.62 -12.09
C MET A 210 -7.57 -7.75 -11.42
N SER A 211 -8.43 -8.36 -10.61
CA SER A 211 -9.34 -7.59 -9.77
C SER A 211 -8.61 -7.02 -8.54
N PRO A 212 -9.09 -5.93 -7.93
CA PRO A 212 -8.62 -5.49 -6.63
C PRO A 212 -8.68 -6.57 -5.55
N ASP A 213 -9.68 -7.46 -5.59
CA ASP A 213 -9.86 -8.56 -4.64
C ASP A 213 -8.76 -9.62 -4.76
N ASP A 214 -8.27 -9.91 -5.98
CA ASP A 214 -7.13 -10.81 -6.17
C ASP A 214 -5.89 -10.29 -5.41
N LEU A 215 -5.69 -8.97 -5.39
CA LEU A 215 -4.58 -8.33 -4.69
C LEU A 215 -4.84 -8.19 -3.18
N ALA A 216 -6.09 -7.97 -2.77
CA ALA A 216 -6.46 -7.99 -1.35
C ALA A 216 -6.12 -9.34 -0.72
N ALA A 217 -6.45 -10.45 -1.39
CA ALA A 217 -6.07 -11.80 -0.94
C ALA A 217 -4.54 -11.96 -0.81
N ASP A 218 -3.76 -11.39 -1.74
CA ASP A 218 -2.30 -11.39 -1.63
C ASP A 218 -1.81 -10.56 -0.44
N VAL A 219 -2.38 -9.36 -0.19
CA VAL A 219 -2.04 -8.52 0.98
C VAL A 219 -2.32 -9.27 2.28
N ILE A 220 -3.52 -9.83 2.44
CA ILE A 220 -3.90 -10.63 3.62
C ILE A 220 -2.90 -11.79 3.83
N GLY A 221 -2.59 -12.54 2.76
CA GLY A 221 -1.62 -13.64 2.84
C GLY A 221 -0.21 -13.19 3.20
N LEU A 222 0.21 -11.98 2.81
CA LEU A 222 1.52 -11.44 3.15
C LEU A 222 1.62 -10.98 4.61
N MET A 223 0.51 -10.63 5.25
CA MET A 223 0.51 -10.28 6.67
C MET A 223 0.87 -11.47 7.57
N THR A 224 0.71 -12.70 7.10
CA THR A 224 1.09 -13.93 7.82
C THR A 224 2.36 -14.59 7.28
N GLU A 225 2.97 -14.01 6.21
CA GLU A 225 4.18 -14.56 5.59
C GLU A 225 5.38 -14.50 6.56
N HIS A 226 6.09 -15.61 6.70
CA HIS A 226 7.21 -15.71 7.64
C HIS A 226 8.52 -15.12 7.12
N GLN A 227 8.71 -15.06 5.79
CA GLN A 227 9.86 -14.38 5.21
C GLN A 227 9.75 -12.88 5.45
N ASN A 228 10.86 -12.15 5.50
CA ASN A 228 10.86 -10.70 5.69
C ASN A 228 11.64 -9.98 4.57
N GLY A 229 11.29 -8.75 4.27
CA GLY A 229 12.00 -7.89 3.30
C GLY A 229 11.87 -8.32 1.84
N LYS A 230 10.90 -9.16 1.51
CA LYS A 230 10.76 -9.70 0.15
C LYS A 230 9.93 -8.78 -0.73
N SER A 231 10.29 -8.78 -2.03
CA SER A 231 9.51 -8.13 -3.09
C SER A 231 8.70 -9.22 -3.81
N TRP A 232 7.39 -9.21 -3.58
CA TRP A 232 6.45 -10.19 -4.08
C TRP A 232 5.77 -9.67 -5.34
N VAL A 233 5.93 -10.37 -6.45
CA VAL A 233 5.28 -10.02 -7.72
C VAL A 233 4.03 -10.86 -7.91
N ARG A 234 2.92 -10.19 -8.22
CA ARG A 234 1.70 -10.79 -8.75
C ARG A 234 1.53 -10.30 -10.18
N LEU A 235 1.92 -11.12 -11.15
CA LEU A 235 1.97 -10.72 -12.55
C LEU A 235 0.58 -10.75 -13.21
N ARG A 236 -0.18 -11.82 -12.95
CA ARG A 236 -1.49 -12.11 -13.55
C ARG A 236 -2.36 -12.95 -12.60
N LYS A 237 -3.66 -12.94 -12.84
CA LYS A 237 -4.64 -13.69 -12.05
C LYS A 237 -4.36 -15.20 -12.00
N ASP A 238 -4.01 -15.79 -13.15
CA ASP A 238 -3.78 -17.23 -13.34
C ASP A 238 -2.43 -17.73 -12.81
N LYS A 239 -1.60 -16.86 -12.25
CA LYS A 239 -0.30 -17.22 -11.69
C LYS A 239 -0.19 -16.86 -10.21
N PRO A 240 0.38 -17.72 -9.36
CA PRO A 240 0.63 -17.36 -7.98
C PRO A 240 1.63 -16.20 -7.90
N ARG A 241 1.61 -15.47 -6.77
CA ARG A 241 2.67 -14.52 -6.46
C ARG A 241 4.01 -15.24 -6.28
N TYR A 242 5.09 -14.57 -6.62
CA TYR A 242 6.46 -15.08 -6.47
C TYR A 242 7.41 -13.98 -6.00
N VAL A 243 8.54 -14.39 -5.42
CA VAL A 243 9.57 -13.46 -4.92
C VAL A 243 10.55 -13.10 -6.04
N ILE A 244 10.81 -11.80 -6.22
CA ILE A 244 12.00 -11.35 -6.94
C ILE A 244 13.17 -11.23 -5.96
N ARG A 245 14.21 -12.03 -6.18
CA ARG A 245 15.40 -12.02 -5.34
C ARG A 245 16.22 -10.75 -5.55
N ALA A 246 16.71 -10.18 -4.47
CA ALA A 246 17.74 -9.15 -4.55
C ALA A 246 19.10 -9.79 -4.90
N PRO A 247 19.99 -9.07 -5.58
CA PRO A 247 21.37 -9.53 -5.74
C PRO A 247 21.99 -9.86 -4.38
N GLY A 248 22.59 -11.05 -4.24
CA GLY A 248 23.18 -11.52 -2.98
C GLY A 248 22.23 -12.19 -1.98
N ASP A 249 20.91 -12.25 -2.25
CA ASP A 249 19.96 -12.99 -1.42
C ASP A 249 20.20 -14.51 -1.54
N LYS A 250 20.73 -15.11 -0.45
CA LYS A 250 21.05 -16.55 -0.38
C LYS A 250 19.92 -17.38 0.24
N SER A 251 18.81 -16.74 0.66
CA SER A 251 17.67 -17.47 1.23
C SER A 251 16.97 -18.30 0.15
N VAL A 252 16.96 -19.59 0.32
CA VAL A 252 16.23 -20.58 -0.50
C VAL A 252 14.84 -20.72 0.09
#